data_76854a327584b17607f7c79685eb977c
#
_entry.id   76854a327584b17607f7c79685eb977c
#
_cell.length_a   1.000
_cell.length_b   1.000
_cell.length_c   1.000
_cell.angle_alpha   90.00
_cell.angle_beta   90.00
_cell.angle_gamma   90.00
#
_symmetry.space_group_name_H-M   'P 1'
#
loop_
_entity.id
_entity.type
_entity.pdbx_description
1 polymer ?
#
loop_
_entity_poly.entity_id
_entity_poly.type
_entity_poly.pdbx_seq_one_letter_code
_entity_poly.pdbx_strand_id
1 'polypeptide(L)'
;ILIRTHRESGQVTPPNVPDRPGASVVVLDAGHGGTDTGALYEGIREKDLNLAVTQKVAAILSGLGCNVVLTRNSDTYIGLYERAELANRVDADLFVSIHSNANDSPDIHGVSTYSYPTSLKGGELARAVQNAAAEASGAKNRGVLTANFVVLRETSMPACLVEMGFMTNHDELMLLATDSYQDKLA
;
A
#
# COMPACT_ATOMS: atom_id res chain seq x y z
N ILE A 1 21.19 -24.99 32.66
CA ILE A 1 21.38 -23.52 32.54
C ILE A 1 20.54 -23.04 31.38
N LEU A 2 19.35 -22.48 31.68
CA LEU A 2 18.45 -21.90 30.71
C LEU A 2 18.90 -20.45 30.48
N ILE A 3 19.39 -20.14 29.28
CA ILE A 3 19.62 -18.77 28.86
C ILE A 3 18.27 -18.22 28.32
N ARG A 4 17.59 -17.43 29.15
CA ARG A 4 16.48 -16.57 28.71
C ARG A 4 17.08 -15.39 27.96
N THR A 5 16.96 -15.40 26.65
CA THR A 5 17.16 -14.19 25.85
C THR A 5 15.93 -13.30 26.02
N HIS A 6 16.09 -12.21 26.77
CA HIS A 6 15.14 -11.11 26.77
C HIS A 6 15.20 -10.46 25.38
N ARG A 7 14.17 -10.69 24.57
CA ARG A 7 13.83 -9.75 23.50
C ARG A 7 13.26 -8.50 24.20
N GLU A 8 14.00 -7.42 24.16
CA GLU A 8 13.43 -6.11 24.43
C GLU A 8 12.38 -5.84 23.35
N SER A 9 11.12 -6.02 23.72
CA SER A 9 9.99 -5.53 22.93
C SER A 9 10.01 -4.01 23.07
N GLY A 10 10.61 -3.32 22.10
CA GLY A 10 10.36 -1.90 21.92
C GLY A 10 8.86 -1.73 21.78
N GLN A 11 8.22 -1.17 22.82
CA GLN A 11 6.82 -0.76 22.73
C GLN A 11 6.76 0.36 21.68
N VAL A 12 6.41 -0.02 20.45
CA VAL A 12 5.98 0.94 19.44
C VAL A 12 4.65 1.48 19.98
N THR A 13 4.67 2.70 20.48
CA THR A 13 3.44 3.43 20.84
C THR A 13 2.50 3.34 19.62
N PRO A 14 1.24 2.92 19.82
CA PRO A 14 0.30 2.89 18.72
C PRO A 14 0.25 4.29 18.07
N PRO A 15 0.28 4.38 16.73
CA PRO A 15 0.11 5.66 16.07
C PRO A 15 -1.19 6.28 16.57
N ASN A 16 -1.17 7.60 16.71
CA ASN A 16 -2.34 8.36 17.16
C ASN A 16 -3.43 8.18 16.09
N VAL A 17 -4.33 7.20 16.28
CA VAL A 17 -5.51 7.04 15.44
C VAL A 17 -6.37 8.27 15.70
N PRO A 18 -6.71 9.07 14.68
CA PRO A 18 -7.62 10.20 14.88
C PRO A 18 -8.92 9.70 15.50
N ASP A 19 -9.27 10.22 16.68
CA ASP A 19 -10.47 9.79 17.41
C ASP A 19 -11.71 10.48 16.82
N ARG A 20 -12.28 9.86 15.79
CA ARG A 20 -13.58 10.20 15.23
C ARG A 20 -14.52 9.04 15.52
N PRO A 21 -15.29 9.07 16.59
CA PRO A 21 -16.18 7.96 16.97
C PRO A 21 -17.12 7.56 15.83
N GLY A 22 -17.14 6.28 15.47
CA GLY A 22 -17.99 5.74 14.41
C GLY A 22 -17.45 5.92 12.98
N ALA A 23 -16.28 6.55 12.80
CA ALA A 23 -15.63 6.62 11.49
C ALA A 23 -14.86 5.35 11.18
N SER A 24 -14.86 4.92 9.91
CA SER A 24 -14.08 3.78 9.47
C SER A 24 -12.59 4.01 9.66
N VAL A 25 -11.89 2.99 10.17
CA VAL A 25 -10.43 2.97 10.32
C VAL A 25 -9.81 2.34 9.06
N VAL A 26 -9.04 3.11 8.32
CA VAL A 26 -8.36 2.64 7.12
C VAL A 26 -6.85 2.70 7.33
N VAL A 27 -6.19 1.55 7.18
CA VAL A 27 -4.73 1.51 7.17
C VAL A 27 -4.23 1.57 5.73
N LEU A 28 -3.40 2.57 5.45
CA LEU A 28 -2.68 2.71 4.20
C LEU A 28 -1.22 2.35 4.40
N ASP A 29 -0.74 1.47 3.55
CA ASP A 29 0.61 0.94 3.59
C ASP A 29 1.41 1.42 2.37
N ALA A 30 2.36 2.32 2.59
CA ALA A 30 3.32 2.68 1.56
C ALA A 30 4.41 1.61 1.47
N GLY A 31 4.41 0.83 0.39
CA GLY A 31 5.37 -0.25 0.20
C GLY A 31 6.82 0.22 0.27
N HIS A 32 7.72 -0.67 0.73
CA HIS A 32 9.16 -0.37 0.91
C HIS A 32 9.43 0.75 1.91
N GLY A 33 10.64 1.35 1.89
CA GLY A 33 11.03 2.48 2.75
C GLY A 33 12.40 2.28 3.42
N GLY A 34 13.05 3.38 3.76
CA GLY A 34 14.36 3.37 4.39
C GLY A 34 15.42 2.66 3.54
N THR A 35 16.00 1.59 4.07
CA THR A 35 17.02 0.77 3.39
C THR A 35 16.47 -0.08 2.25
N ASP A 36 15.16 -0.33 2.21
CA ASP A 36 14.47 -1.03 1.12
C ASP A 36 13.94 -0.01 0.12
N THR A 37 14.61 0.10 -1.02
CA THR A 37 14.23 1.06 -2.06
C THR A 37 13.04 0.59 -2.90
N GLY A 38 12.70 -0.71 -2.86
CA GLY A 38 11.91 -1.33 -3.90
C GLY A 38 12.63 -1.29 -5.25
N ALA A 39 11.89 -1.29 -6.32
CA ALA A 39 12.43 -1.14 -7.66
C ALA A 39 13.12 0.22 -7.83
N LEU A 40 14.20 0.24 -8.63
CA LEU A 40 14.96 1.44 -8.96
C LEU A 40 15.17 1.49 -10.47
N TYR A 41 14.54 2.46 -11.12
CA TYR A 41 14.64 2.69 -12.55
C TYR A 41 14.86 4.17 -12.86
N GLU A 42 15.81 4.49 -13.72
CA GLU A 42 16.15 5.86 -14.15
C GLU A 42 16.35 6.84 -12.97
N GLY A 43 16.88 6.35 -11.84
CA GLY A 43 17.11 7.15 -10.64
C GLY A 43 15.89 7.36 -9.76
N ILE A 44 14.71 6.87 -10.17
CA ILE A 44 13.45 6.94 -9.42
C ILE A 44 13.31 5.65 -8.59
N ARG A 45 13.02 5.80 -7.30
CA ARG A 45 12.85 4.69 -6.35
C ARG A 45 11.36 4.43 -6.11
N GLU A 46 10.99 3.18 -6.10
CA GLU A 46 9.60 2.75 -5.85
C GLU A 46 9.07 3.29 -4.53
N LYS A 47 9.86 3.21 -3.47
CA LYS A 47 9.46 3.68 -2.12
C LYS A 47 9.01 5.13 -2.09
N ASP A 48 9.57 5.99 -2.96
CA ASP A 48 9.24 7.42 -2.99
C ASP A 48 7.89 7.64 -3.69
N LEU A 49 7.64 6.94 -4.80
CA LEU A 49 6.36 6.95 -5.50
C LEU A 49 5.22 6.43 -4.61
N ASN A 50 5.47 5.30 -3.95
CA ASN A 50 4.50 4.68 -3.06
C ASN A 50 4.13 5.61 -1.91
N LEU A 51 5.12 6.28 -1.29
CA LEU A 51 4.87 7.23 -0.20
C LEU A 51 4.07 8.45 -0.68
N ALA A 52 4.44 9.01 -1.83
CA ALA A 52 3.78 10.18 -2.38
C ALA A 52 2.28 9.93 -2.62
N VAL A 53 1.94 8.83 -3.30
CA VAL A 53 0.53 8.49 -3.55
C VAL A 53 -0.19 8.14 -2.25
N THR A 54 0.43 7.37 -1.36
CA THR A 54 -0.17 7.02 -0.06
C THR A 54 -0.56 8.25 0.75
N GLN A 55 0.29 9.29 0.77
CA GLN A 55 0.00 10.54 1.47
C GLN A 55 -1.17 11.31 0.84
N LYS A 56 -1.30 11.30 -0.49
CA LYS A 56 -2.43 11.91 -1.20
C LYS A 56 -3.75 11.18 -0.88
N VAL A 57 -3.77 9.85 -0.94
CA VAL A 57 -4.92 9.02 -0.54
C VAL A 57 -5.31 9.30 0.91
N ALA A 58 -4.32 9.38 1.81
CA ALA A 58 -4.56 9.67 3.22
C ALA A 58 -5.23 11.03 3.44
N ALA A 59 -4.79 12.06 2.72
CA ALA A 59 -5.38 13.40 2.80
C ALA A 59 -6.84 13.39 2.32
N ILE A 60 -7.14 12.69 1.22
CA ILE A 60 -8.49 12.57 0.67
C ILE A 60 -9.41 11.82 1.66
N LEU A 61 -9.02 10.64 2.11
CA LEU A 61 -9.84 9.84 3.04
C LEU A 61 -10.05 10.55 4.39
N SER A 62 -9.04 11.24 4.91
CA SER A 62 -9.17 12.05 6.12
C SER A 62 -10.15 13.22 5.93
N GLY A 63 -10.14 13.85 4.74
CA GLY A 63 -11.09 14.88 4.36
C GLY A 63 -12.53 14.36 4.25
N LEU A 64 -12.70 13.09 3.87
CA LEU A 64 -13.98 12.39 3.82
C LEU A 64 -14.45 11.85 5.19
N GLY A 65 -13.67 12.06 6.25
CA GLY A 65 -14.07 11.70 7.61
C GLY A 65 -13.58 10.35 8.11
N CYS A 66 -12.75 9.63 7.35
CA CYS A 66 -12.15 8.38 7.80
C CYS A 66 -11.06 8.61 8.87
N ASN A 67 -10.86 7.64 9.75
CA ASN A 67 -9.68 7.52 10.59
C ASN A 67 -8.56 6.83 9.80
N VAL A 68 -7.58 7.58 9.32
CA VAL A 68 -6.51 7.04 8.49
C VAL A 68 -5.25 6.81 9.32
N VAL A 69 -4.71 5.60 9.23
CA VAL A 69 -3.45 5.21 9.85
C VAL A 69 -2.46 4.82 8.74
N LEU A 70 -1.26 5.40 8.79
CA LEU A 70 -0.19 5.09 7.85
C LEU A 70 0.80 4.11 8.48
N THR A 71 1.23 3.09 7.74
CA THR A 71 2.34 2.22 8.19
C THR A 71 3.64 3.01 8.32
N ARG A 72 3.85 3.95 7.39
CA ARG A 72 4.90 4.97 7.44
C ARG A 72 4.42 6.27 6.79
N ASN A 73 4.91 7.39 7.30
CA ASN A 73 4.65 8.73 6.76
C ASN A 73 5.94 9.45 6.33
N SER A 74 7.06 8.74 6.35
CA SER A 74 8.39 9.22 5.97
C SER A 74 9.20 8.08 5.32
N ASP A 75 10.44 8.36 4.91
CA ASP A 75 11.35 7.35 4.36
C ASP A 75 11.94 6.47 5.47
N THR A 76 11.11 5.57 6.01
CA THR A 76 11.46 4.65 7.10
C THR A 76 11.18 3.22 6.68
N TYR A 77 12.07 2.29 7.01
CA TYR A 77 11.85 0.86 6.81
C TYR A 77 10.86 0.31 7.83
N ILE A 78 9.84 -0.41 7.35
CA ILE A 78 8.89 -1.17 8.17
C ILE A 78 8.83 -2.60 7.64
N GLY A 79 9.01 -3.59 8.50
CA GLY A 79 8.96 -5.00 8.14
C GLY A 79 7.56 -5.45 7.71
N LEU A 80 7.47 -6.46 6.83
CA LEU A 80 6.19 -6.93 6.27
C LEU A 80 5.19 -7.36 7.35
N TYR A 81 5.65 -8.06 8.37
CA TYR A 81 4.80 -8.49 9.49
C TYR A 81 4.37 -7.31 10.36
N GLU A 82 5.25 -6.33 10.58
CA GLU A 82 4.94 -5.13 11.35
C GLU A 82 3.83 -4.29 10.72
N ARG A 83 3.78 -4.24 9.38
CA ARG A 83 2.70 -3.56 8.62
C ARG A 83 1.33 -4.20 8.90
N ALA A 84 1.25 -5.52 8.78
CA ALA A 84 0.03 -6.27 9.06
C ALA A 84 -0.36 -6.21 10.55
N GLU A 85 0.62 -6.34 11.45
CA GLU A 85 0.41 -6.25 12.89
C GLU A 85 -0.12 -4.88 13.31
N LEU A 86 0.38 -3.80 12.70
CA LEU A 86 -0.16 -2.46 12.92
C LEU A 86 -1.64 -2.40 12.58
N ALA A 87 -2.04 -2.89 11.39
CA ALA A 87 -3.43 -2.89 10.96
C ALA A 87 -4.33 -3.71 11.88
N ASN A 88 -3.88 -4.89 12.30
CA ASN A 88 -4.61 -5.75 13.23
C ASN A 88 -4.73 -5.10 14.61
N ARG A 89 -3.67 -4.45 15.11
CA ARG A 89 -3.65 -3.81 16.43
C ARG A 89 -4.59 -2.59 16.53
N VAL A 90 -4.76 -1.85 15.44
CA VAL A 90 -5.70 -0.70 15.42
C VAL A 90 -7.12 -1.10 15.06
N ASP A 91 -7.39 -2.41 14.90
CA ASP A 91 -8.69 -2.96 14.51
C ASP A 91 -9.24 -2.28 13.24
N ALA A 92 -8.41 -2.24 12.20
CA ALA A 92 -8.74 -1.55 10.96
C ALA A 92 -9.92 -2.21 10.24
N ASP A 93 -10.78 -1.39 9.63
CA ASP A 93 -11.87 -1.87 8.76
C ASP A 93 -11.35 -2.29 7.38
N LEU A 94 -10.31 -1.62 6.88
CA LEU A 94 -9.68 -1.88 5.58
C LEU A 94 -8.18 -1.69 5.65
N PHE A 95 -7.46 -2.48 4.83
CA PHE A 95 -6.02 -2.34 4.61
C PHE A 95 -5.73 -2.23 3.11
N VAL A 96 -5.01 -1.18 2.71
CA VAL A 96 -4.58 -0.97 1.32
C VAL A 96 -3.08 -0.73 1.26
N SER A 97 -2.35 -1.65 0.62
CA SER A 97 -0.92 -1.49 0.34
C SER A 97 -0.73 -0.90 -1.06
N ILE A 98 0.18 0.05 -1.21
CA ILE A 98 0.42 0.82 -2.42
C ILE A 98 1.84 0.59 -2.90
N HIS A 99 1.98 0.10 -4.12
CA HIS A 99 3.22 -0.31 -4.79
C HIS A 99 3.28 0.15 -6.24
N SER A 100 4.49 0.11 -6.80
CA SER A 100 4.75 0.32 -8.23
C SER A 100 5.54 -0.87 -8.76
N ASN A 101 4.97 -1.58 -9.72
CA ASN A 101 5.45 -2.85 -10.22
C ASN A 101 6.75 -2.74 -11.05
N ALA A 102 7.40 -3.86 -11.26
CA ALA A 102 8.50 -4.02 -12.20
C ALA A 102 8.39 -5.36 -12.92
N ASN A 103 8.88 -5.43 -14.16
CA ASN A 103 8.90 -6.65 -14.98
C ASN A 103 10.15 -6.70 -15.86
N ASP A 104 10.56 -7.87 -16.31
CA ASP A 104 11.70 -8.02 -17.20
C ASP A 104 11.45 -7.40 -18.61
N SER A 105 10.18 -7.35 -19.04
CA SER A 105 9.80 -6.72 -20.30
C SER A 105 9.37 -5.26 -20.09
N PRO A 106 10.00 -4.30 -20.74
CA PRO A 106 9.64 -2.89 -20.67
C PRO A 106 8.31 -2.56 -21.37
N ASP A 107 7.76 -3.48 -22.17
CA ASP A 107 6.48 -3.28 -22.87
C ASP A 107 5.28 -3.49 -21.94
N ILE A 108 5.50 -4.10 -20.76
CA ILE A 108 4.44 -4.37 -19.80
C ILE A 108 4.11 -3.09 -19.04
N HIS A 109 2.82 -2.74 -19.02
CA HIS A 109 2.29 -1.54 -18.37
C HIS A 109 0.86 -1.76 -17.87
N GLY A 110 0.38 -0.87 -17.02
CA GLY A 110 -0.99 -0.83 -16.51
C GLY A 110 -1.12 -1.15 -15.02
N VAL A 111 -2.29 -0.87 -14.47
CA VAL A 111 -2.64 -1.05 -13.06
C VAL A 111 -3.16 -2.46 -12.81
N SER A 112 -2.72 -3.09 -11.73
CA SER A 112 -3.27 -4.36 -11.21
C SER A 112 -3.43 -4.30 -9.70
N THR A 113 -4.45 -4.98 -9.17
CA THR A 113 -4.68 -5.05 -7.72
C THR A 113 -4.74 -6.49 -7.25
N TYR A 114 -4.09 -6.78 -6.14
CA TYR A 114 -3.97 -8.12 -5.59
C TYR A 114 -4.80 -8.28 -4.33
N SER A 115 -5.38 -9.46 -4.15
CA SER A 115 -5.97 -9.91 -2.88
C SER A 115 -5.40 -11.26 -2.47
N TYR A 116 -5.57 -11.64 -1.20
CA TYR A 116 -5.22 -12.98 -0.75
C TYR A 116 -6.19 -14.00 -1.38
N PRO A 117 -5.71 -15.17 -1.87
CA PRO A 117 -6.50 -16.10 -2.69
C PRO A 117 -7.83 -16.55 -2.09
N THR A 118 -7.92 -16.67 -0.76
CA THR A 118 -9.13 -17.15 -0.05
C THR A 118 -9.96 -16.03 0.58
N SER A 119 -9.54 -14.75 0.43
CA SER A 119 -10.23 -13.59 1.00
C SER A 119 -11.31 -13.07 0.04
N LEU A 120 -12.56 -13.45 0.28
CA LEU A 120 -13.69 -12.95 -0.54
C LEU A 120 -13.82 -11.43 -0.43
N LYS A 121 -13.83 -10.88 0.80
CA LYS A 121 -13.94 -9.44 1.04
C LYS A 121 -12.71 -8.68 0.53
N GLY A 122 -11.51 -9.26 0.64
CA GLY A 122 -10.30 -8.70 0.03
C GLY A 122 -10.42 -8.63 -1.49
N GLY A 123 -11.00 -9.64 -2.13
CA GLY A 123 -11.28 -9.64 -3.56
C GLY A 123 -12.31 -8.59 -3.99
N GLU A 124 -13.32 -8.33 -3.17
CA GLU A 124 -14.30 -7.25 -3.39
C GLU A 124 -13.64 -5.87 -3.30
N LEU A 125 -12.84 -5.64 -2.25
CA LEU A 125 -12.05 -4.42 -2.07
C LEU A 125 -11.08 -4.22 -3.24
N ALA A 126 -10.32 -5.26 -3.61
CA ALA A 126 -9.38 -5.20 -4.73
C ALA A 126 -10.07 -4.82 -6.05
N ARG A 127 -11.29 -5.33 -6.30
CA ARG A 127 -12.06 -5.00 -7.50
C ARG A 127 -12.51 -3.54 -7.51
N ALA A 128 -12.94 -3.01 -6.36
CA ALA A 128 -13.34 -1.61 -6.24
C ALA A 128 -12.15 -0.68 -6.48
N VAL A 129 -11.01 -0.94 -5.84
CA VAL A 129 -9.76 -0.18 -6.02
C VAL A 129 -9.26 -0.27 -7.45
N GLN A 130 -9.23 -1.49 -8.04
CA GLN A 130 -8.77 -1.71 -9.42
C GLN A 130 -9.57 -0.90 -10.44
N ASN A 131 -10.89 -0.95 -10.35
CA ASN A 131 -11.76 -0.24 -11.29
C ASN A 131 -11.58 1.27 -11.18
N ALA A 132 -11.58 1.81 -9.96
CA ALA A 132 -11.39 3.23 -9.72
C ALA A 132 -10.01 3.73 -10.19
N ALA A 133 -8.94 3.01 -9.84
CA ALA A 133 -7.58 3.39 -10.22
C ALA A 133 -7.39 3.37 -11.76
N ALA A 134 -7.89 2.33 -12.43
CA ALA A 134 -7.78 2.23 -13.89
C ALA A 134 -8.61 3.30 -14.61
N GLU A 135 -9.83 3.59 -14.14
CA GLU A 135 -10.70 4.61 -14.70
C GLU A 135 -10.12 6.02 -14.52
N ALA A 136 -9.70 6.37 -13.31
CA ALA A 136 -9.22 7.71 -13.00
C ALA A 136 -7.86 8.01 -13.66
N SER A 137 -6.95 7.04 -13.68
CA SER A 137 -5.63 7.21 -14.30
C SER A 137 -5.64 7.13 -15.82
N GLY A 138 -6.62 6.42 -16.41
CA GLY A 138 -6.64 6.05 -17.82
C GLY A 138 -5.62 4.96 -18.17
N ALA A 139 -4.98 4.34 -17.18
CA ALA A 139 -4.03 3.26 -17.38
C ALA A 139 -4.72 1.97 -17.87
N LYS A 140 -3.95 1.12 -18.53
CA LYS A 140 -4.42 -0.21 -18.92
C LYS A 140 -4.90 -0.98 -17.68
N ASN A 141 -6.16 -1.39 -17.68
CA ASN A 141 -6.72 -2.23 -16.62
C ASN A 141 -6.23 -3.67 -16.79
N ARG A 142 -5.37 -4.14 -15.86
CA ARG A 142 -4.85 -5.51 -15.85
C ARG A 142 -5.68 -6.46 -14.98
N GLY A 143 -6.67 -5.91 -14.27
CA GLY A 143 -7.61 -6.68 -13.47
C GLY A 143 -7.11 -6.99 -12.06
N VAL A 144 -7.93 -7.77 -11.38
CA VAL A 144 -7.66 -8.28 -10.03
C VAL A 144 -6.96 -9.62 -10.12
N LEU A 145 -5.86 -9.74 -9.39
CA LEU A 145 -5.03 -10.93 -9.28
C LEU A 145 -5.02 -11.44 -7.83
N THR A 146 -4.47 -12.60 -7.62
CA THR A 146 -4.28 -13.15 -6.27
C THR A 146 -2.81 -13.45 -6.01
N ALA A 147 -2.35 -13.15 -4.79
CA ALA A 147 -1.00 -13.46 -4.35
C ALA A 147 -0.94 -13.77 -2.86
N ASN A 148 0.05 -14.59 -2.48
CA ASN A 148 0.34 -14.92 -1.09
C ASN A 148 1.33 -13.91 -0.49
N PHE A 149 1.01 -12.61 -0.58
CA PHE A 149 1.81 -11.58 0.05
C PHE A 149 1.59 -11.57 1.57
N VAL A 150 2.66 -11.34 2.34
CA VAL A 150 2.60 -11.33 3.80
C VAL A 150 1.56 -10.34 4.30
N VAL A 151 1.58 -9.12 3.78
CA VAL A 151 0.64 -8.04 4.19
C VAL A 151 -0.82 -8.35 3.87
N LEU A 152 -1.11 -9.25 2.92
CA LEU A 152 -2.47 -9.67 2.60
C LEU A 152 -2.90 -10.93 3.37
N ARG A 153 -1.94 -11.78 3.73
CA ARG A 153 -2.19 -13.02 4.45
C ARG A 153 -2.35 -12.81 5.95
N GLU A 154 -1.51 -11.91 6.52
CA GLU A 154 -1.41 -11.71 7.97
C GLU A 154 -2.39 -10.62 8.49
N THR A 155 -3.08 -9.91 7.62
CA THR A 155 -4.13 -8.96 7.98
C THR A 155 -5.47 -9.66 8.20
N SER A 156 -6.22 -9.27 9.23
CA SER A 156 -7.51 -9.89 9.62
C SER A 156 -8.72 -9.22 8.96
N MET A 157 -8.57 -8.00 8.45
CA MET A 157 -9.61 -7.24 7.74
C MET A 157 -9.52 -7.46 6.22
N PRO A 158 -10.50 -6.97 5.44
CA PRO A 158 -10.38 -6.90 3.98
C PRO A 158 -9.11 -6.13 3.58
N ALA A 159 -8.24 -6.79 2.78
CA ALA A 159 -6.95 -6.26 2.40
C ALA A 159 -6.71 -6.39 0.89
N CYS A 160 -6.11 -5.37 0.29
CA CYS A 160 -5.61 -5.41 -1.08
C CYS A 160 -4.24 -4.72 -1.22
N LEU A 161 -3.53 -5.06 -2.30
CA LEU A 161 -2.29 -4.41 -2.70
C LEU A 161 -2.46 -3.95 -4.15
N VAL A 162 -2.31 -2.66 -4.37
CA VAL A 162 -2.39 -2.05 -5.70
C VAL A 162 -0.99 -1.81 -6.26
N GLU A 163 -0.77 -2.27 -7.48
CA GLU A 163 0.38 -1.97 -8.32
C GLU A 163 -0.04 -0.87 -9.30
N MET A 164 0.41 0.35 -9.05
CA MET A 164 -0.06 1.56 -9.73
C MET A 164 0.39 1.68 -11.18
N GLY A 165 1.37 0.89 -11.59
CA GLY A 165 1.98 0.87 -12.91
C GLY A 165 3.35 0.19 -12.86
N PHE A 166 4.01 0.04 -14.00
CA PHE A 166 5.30 -0.64 -14.11
C PHE A 166 6.44 0.37 -14.26
N MET A 167 7.34 0.40 -13.30
CA MET A 167 8.53 1.26 -13.33
C MET A 167 9.50 0.90 -14.46
N THR A 168 9.44 -0.33 -14.96
CA THR A 168 10.23 -0.81 -16.12
C THR A 168 9.74 -0.28 -17.45
N ASN A 169 8.52 0.21 -17.54
CA ASN A 169 8.00 0.90 -18.71
C ASN A 169 8.28 2.39 -18.57
N HIS A 170 9.09 2.93 -19.50
CA HIS A 170 9.55 4.32 -19.43
C HIS A 170 8.41 5.33 -19.37
N ASP A 171 7.42 5.19 -20.26
CA ASP A 171 6.31 6.15 -20.34
C ASP A 171 5.47 6.12 -19.04
N GLU A 172 5.24 4.94 -18.49
CA GLU A 172 4.49 4.79 -17.25
C GLU A 172 5.28 5.28 -16.04
N LEU A 173 6.60 5.05 -16.00
CA LEU A 173 7.49 5.60 -14.97
C LEU A 173 7.46 7.12 -14.95
N MET A 174 7.52 7.75 -16.15
CA MET A 174 7.45 9.21 -16.25
C MET A 174 6.09 9.74 -15.77
N LEU A 175 4.99 9.05 -16.05
CA LEU A 175 3.67 9.40 -15.52
C LEU A 175 3.63 9.26 -13.99
N LEU A 176 4.05 8.12 -13.44
CA LEU A 176 4.09 7.86 -11.98
C LEU A 176 4.90 8.91 -11.22
N ALA A 177 5.93 9.49 -11.85
CA ALA A 177 6.75 10.55 -11.27
C ALA A 177 6.08 11.94 -11.29
N THR A 178 4.93 12.11 -11.95
CA THR A 178 4.22 13.40 -12.00
C THR A 178 3.16 13.52 -10.92
N ASP A 179 3.09 14.71 -10.32
CA ASP A 179 2.12 15.02 -9.29
C ASP A 179 0.67 14.87 -9.78
N SER A 180 0.41 15.31 -11.02
CA SER A 180 -0.92 15.23 -11.64
C SER A 180 -1.41 13.81 -11.90
N TYR A 181 -0.51 12.85 -12.19
CA TYR A 181 -0.88 11.46 -12.36
C TYR A 181 -1.09 10.76 -11.00
N GLN A 182 -0.25 11.10 -10.03
CA GLN A 182 -0.41 10.63 -8.64
C GLN A 182 -1.75 11.11 -8.03
N ASP A 183 -2.18 12.33 -8.34
CA ASP A 183 -3.49 12.85 -7.92
C ASP A 183 -4.66 12.07 -8.53
N LYS A 184 -4.52 11.62 -9.78
CA LYS A 184 -5.52 10.74 -10.42
C LYS A 184 -5.58 9.35 -9.79
N LEU A 185 -4.42 8.80 -9.44
CA LEU A 185 -4.34 7.48 -8.78
C LEU A 185 -4.91 7.53 -7.36
N ALA A 186 -4.73 8.63 -6.64
CA ALA A 186 -5.24 8.86 -5.28
C ALA A 186 -6.75 9.05 -5.26
#